data_0ab4316ee2079de0e090b3a0af13a953
#
_entry.id   0ab4316ee2079de0e090b3a0af13a953
#
_cell.length_a   1.000
_cell.length_b   1.000
_cell.length_c   1.000
_cell.angle_alpha   90.00
_cell.angle_beta   90.00
_cell.angle_gamma   90.00
#
_symmetry.space_group_name_H-M   'P 1'
#
loop_
_entity.id
_entity.type
_entity.pdbx_description
1 polymer ?
#
loop_
_entity_poly.entity_id
_entity_poly.type
_entity_poly.pdbx_seq_one_letter_code
_entity_poly.pdbx_strand_id
1 'polypeptide(L)'
;SAIGIYKSSNDKIYDEDSECEGETYLQKVVLEWENQLIKFKKLNLNLTILRIGLVLSKKGGILKTLKIPTKLNLSAPIGNGEQYQSWIHEYDLSKMIMESIDKKWFGIYNAVSPNPVKQKIFIKLYANSLNRLVLPIPIPKIIIRLIFGEMSDLIFNSQNVSASKITNLGFNFKFPTLKEALSNLKND
;
A
#
# COMPACT_ATOMS: atom_id res chain seq x y z
N SER A 1 -4.00 7.49 -8.73
CA SER A 1 -4.76 6.26 -8.61
C SER A 1 -4.28 5.44 -7.40
N ALA A 2 -4.88 4.29 -7.15
CA ALA A 2 -4.57 3.46 -5.99
C ALA A 2 -4.62 1.97 -6.35
N ILE A 3 -3.83 1.14 -5.64
CA ILE A 3 -3.90 -0.33 -5.77
C ILE A 3 -5.25 -0.90 -5.33
N GLY A 4 -6.10 -0.11 -4.66
CA GLY A 4 -7.49 -0.47 -4.33
C GLY A 4 -8.36 -0.87 -5.52
N ILE A 5 -7.88 -0.67 -6.74
CA ILE A 5 -8.50 -1.16 -7.98
C ILE A 5 -8.46 -2.70 -8.09
N TYR A 6 -7.43 -3.35 -7.51
CA TYR A 6 -7.27 -4.80 -7.57
C TYR A 6 -8.19 -5.52 -6.59
N LYS A 7 -8.64 -6.70 -6.98
CA LYS A 7 -9.45 -7.58 -6.13
C LYS A 7 -8.64 -8.07 -4.93
N SER A 8 -9.30 -8.30 -3.81
CA SER A 8 -8.66 -8.92 -2.64
C SER A 8 -8.40 -10.40 -2.89
N SER A 9 -7.12 -10.82 -2.79
CA SER A 9 -6.72 -12.23 -2.91
C SER A 9 -5.46 -12.50 -2.10
N ASN A 10 -5.38 -13.69 -1.48
CA ASN A 10 -4.15 -14.14 -0.82
C ASN A 10 -3.21 -14.91 -1.77
N ASP A 11 -3.70 -15.35 -2.91
CA ASP A 11 -3.01 -16.28 -3.80
C ASP A 11 -2.54 -15.62 -5.11
N LYS A 12 -3.20 -14.51 -5.50
CA LYS A 12 -2.89 -13.82 -6.75
C LYS A 12 -1.88 -12.70 -6.54
N ILE A 13 -0.90 -12.60 -7.45
CA ILE A 13 -0.02 -11.44 -7.58
C ILE A 13 -0.60 -10.56 -8.69
N TYR A 14 -0.80 -9.29 -8.38
CA TYR A 14 -1.34 -8.32 -9.31
C TYR A 14 -0.24 -7.47 -9.93
N ASP A 15 -0.30 -7.30 -11.23
CA ASP A 15 0.50 -6.37 -12.02
C ASP A 15 -0.40 -5.34 -12.72
N GLU A 16 0.19 -4.48 -13.53
CA GLU A 16 -0.53 -3.42 -14.21
C GLU A 16 -1.47 -3.90 -15.31
N ASP A 17 -1.25 -5.12 -15.81
CA ASP A 17 -2.06 -5.77 -16.86
C ASP A 17 -3.16 -6.66 -16.28
N SER A 18 -3.21 -6.80 -14.96
CA SER A 18 -4.24 -7.57 -14.26
C SER A 18 -5.61 -6.92 -14.41
N GLU A 19 -6.63 -7.75 -14.66
CA GLU A 19 -8.03 -7.33 -14.80
C GLU A 19 -8.54 -6.62 -13.54
N CYS A 20 -9.31 -5.55 -13.76
CA CYS A 20 -9.89 -4.70 -12.74
C CYS A 20 -11.41 -4.66 -12.93
N GLU A 21 -12.14 -5.47 -12.16
CA GLU A 21 -13.58 -5.74 -12.39
C GLU A 21 -14.55 -4.77 -11.72
N GLY A 22 -14.11 -4.00 -10.73
CA GLY A 22 -14.98 -3.00 -10.07
C GLY A 22 -16.14 -3.60 -9.27
N GLU A 23 -15.92 -4.70 -8.57
CA GLU A 23 -16.97 -5.38 -7.76
C GLU A 23 -17.31 -4.57 -6.50
N THR A 24 -16.30 -4.06 -5.79
CA THR A 24 -16.49 -3.30 -4.55
C THR A 24 -16.65 -1.80 -4.83
N TYR A 25 -17.20 -1.07 -3.85
CA TYR A 25 -17.31 0.38 -3.93
C TYR A 25 -15.97 1.08 -4.20
N LEU A 26 -14.92 0.67 -3.49
CA LEU A 26 -13.57 1.23 -3.67
C LEU A 26 -13.01 0.97 -5.07
N GLN A 27 -13.17 -0.24 -5.58
CA GLN A 27 -12.75 -0.58 -6.94
C GLN A 27 -13.48 0.27 -7.98
N LYS A 28 -14.80 0.46 -7.82
CA LYS A 28 -15.61 1.30 -8.72
C LYS A 28 -15.12 2.75 -8.72
N VAL A 29 -14.83 3.30 -7.54
CA VAL A 29 -14.31 4.67 -7.40
C VAL A 29 -12.96 4.81 -8.11
N VAL A 30 -12.02 3.89 -7.89
CA VAL A 30 -10.69 3.95 -8.49
C VAL A 30 -10.75 3.73 -10.02
N LEU A 31 -11.61 2.82 -10.48
CA LEU A 31 -11.88 2.62 -11.92
C LEU A 31 -12.43 3.89 -12.56
N GLU A 32 -13.38 4.55 -11.92
CA GLU A 32 -13.95 5.79 -12.44
C GLU A 32 -12.88 6.89 -12.52
N TRP A 33 -11.99 7.01 -11.53
CA TRP A 33 -10.86 7.94 -11.60
C TRP A 33 -9.97 7.65 -12.82
N GLU A 34 -9.59 6.39 -13.05
CA GLU A 34 -8.76 6.03 -14.20
C GLU A 34 -9.50 6.24 -15.53
N ASN A 35 -10.81 5.94 -15.60
CA ASN A 35 -11.63 6.17 -16.78
C ASN A 35 -11.73 7.66 -17.16
N GLN A 36 -11.83 8.56 -16.18
CA GLN A 36 -11.79 9.99 -16.44
C GLN A 36 -10.43 10.42 -17.00
N LEU A 37 -9.32 9.86 -16.49
CA LEU A 37 -7.98 10.15 -16.98
C LEU A 37 -7.75 9.68 -18.44
N ILE A 38 -8.35 8.55 -18.82
CA ILE A 38 -8.25 8.03 -20.20
C ILE A 38 -8.80 9.04 -21.23
N LYS A 39 -9.77 9.87 -20.87
CA LYS A 39 -10.30 10.92 -21.73
C LYS A 39 -9.21 11.93 -22.16
N PHE A 40 -8.20 12.15 -21.31
CA PHE A 40 -7.06 13.02 -21.64
C PHE A 40 -6.11 12.44 -22.69
N LYS A 41 -6.13 11.12 -22.94
CA LYS A 41 -5.36 10.51 -24.04
C LYS A 41 -5.74 11.11 -25.40
N LYS A 42 -7.00 11.58 -25.57
CA LYS A 42 -7.47 12.22 -26.80
C LYS A 42 -6.80 13.58 -27.06
N LEU A 43 -6.13 14.16 -26.05
CA LEU A 43 -5.44 15.44 -26.15
C LEU A 43 -3.93 15.29 -26.46
N ASN A 44 -3.46 14.09 -26.85
CA ASN A 44 -2.05 13.77 -27.09
C ASN A 44 -1.12 14.13 -25.93
N LEU A 45 -1.62 14.09 -24.70
CA LEU A 45 -0.83 14.29 -23.49
C LEU A 45 -0.17 12.99 -23.05
N ASN A 46 1.09 13.07 -22.61
CA ASN A 46 1.75 11.96 -21.94
C ASN A 46 1.10 11.73 -20.58
N LEU A 47 0.34 10.66 -20.45
CA LEU A 47 -0.35 10.31 -19.21
C LEU A 47 0.38 9.19 -18.49
N THR A 48 0.80 9.46 -17.26
CA THR A 48 1.32 8.47 -16.32
C THR A 48 0.34 8.30 -15.17
N ILE A 49 -0.07 7.06 -14.92
CA ILE A 49 -0.94 6.70 -13.81
C ILE A 49 -0.11 5.89 -12.81
N LEU A 50 0.02 6.40 -11.59
CA LEU A 50 0.64 5.68 -10.49
C LEU A 50 -0.47 5.07 -9.61
N ARG A 51 -0.57 3.75 -9.55
CA ARG A 51 -1.43 3.00 -8.62
C ARG A 51 -0.69 2.87 -7.30
N ILE A 52 -1.01 3.75 -6.36
CA ILE A 52 -0.27 3.92 -5.11
C ILE A 52 -0.73 2.89 -4.09
N GLY A 53 0.23 2.20 -3.47
CA GLY A 53 0.02 1.30 -2.35
C GLY A 53 -0.10 2.01 -1.00
N LEU A 54 0.05 1.26 0.09
CA LEU A 54 0.02 1.80 1.45
C LEU A 54 1.24 2.69 1.70
N VAL A 55 1.04 3.99 1.75
CA VAL A 55 2.14 4.95 1.96
C VAL A 55 2.57 4.95 3.42
N LEU A 56 3.86 4.71 3.65
CA LEU A 56 4.48 4.80 4.98
C LEU A 56 5.11 6.18 5.16
N SER A 57 4.58 6.94 6.12
CA SER A 57 5.02 8.30 6.44
C SER A 57 5.03 8.52 7.95
N LYS A 58 5.96 9.35 8.43
CA LYS A 58 5.98 9.81 9.83
C LYS A 58 4.81 10.72 10.16
N LYS A 59 4.38 11.53 9.19
CA LYS A 59 3.42 12.62 9.40
C LYS A 59 1.97 12.19 9.37
N GLY A 60 1.67 10.98 8.86
CA GLY A 60 0.29 10.55 8.68
C GLY A 60 0.12 9.09 8.33
N GLY A 61 -1.09 8.77 7.85
CA GLY A 61 -1.44 7.42 7.37
C GLY A 61 -1.45 6.37 8.47
N ILE A 62 -1.28 5.12 8.05
CA ILE A 62 -1.43 3.95 8.92
C ILE A 62 -0.47 3.94 10.12
N LEU A 63 0.76 4.42 9.96
CA LEU A 63 1.74 4.43 11.05
C LEU A 63 1.33 5.34 12.19
N LYS A 64 0.71 6.49 11.89
CA LYS A 64 0.17 7.41 12.89
C LYS A 64 -0.97 6.74 13.69
N THR A 65 -1.86 6.05 13.00
CA THR A 65 -2.98 5.33 13.63
C THR A 65 -2.49 4.19 14.52
N LEU A 66 -1.48 3.43 14.08
CA LEU A 66 -0.91 2.32 14.83
C LEU A 66 0.02 2.77 15.97
N LYS A 67 0.51 4.02 15.99
CA LYS A 67 1.52 4.49 16.95
C LYS A 67 1.08 4.35 18.41
N ILE A 68 -0.13 4.79 18.73
CA ILE A 68 -0.64 4.77 20.11
C ILE A 68 -0.84 3.33 20.60
N PRO A 69 -1.62 2.46 19.92
CA PRO A 69 -1.77 1.09 20.39
C PRO A 69 -0.44 0.34 20.46
N THR A 70 0.49 0.59 19.53
CA THR A 70 1.80 -0.05 19.57
C THR A 70 2.61 0.39 20.80
N LYS A 71 2.65 1.69 21.10
CA LYS A 71 3.35 2.20 22.30
C LYS A 71 2.80 1.61 23.60
N LEU A 72 1.52 1.27 23.65
CA LEU A 72 0.86 0.65 24.79
C LEU A 72 0.98 -0.91 24.80
N ASN A 73 1.75 -1.52 23.88
CA ASN A 73 1.85 -2.95 23.67
C ASN A 73 0.49 -3.64 23.36
N LEU A 74 -0.42 -2.91 22.72
CA LEU A 74 -1.75 -3.39 22.32
C LEU A 74 -1.81 -3.77 20.83
N SER A 75 -0.68 -3.75 20.12
CA SER A 75 -0.62 -4.19 18.73
C SER A 75 -0.84 -5.69 18.61
N ALA A 76 -1.70 -6.09 17.70
CA ALA A 76 -1.96 -7.49 17.39
C ALA A 76 -2.30 -7.65 15.89
N PRO A 77 -2.12 -8.86 15.34
CA PRO A 77 -2.61 -9.17 13.99
C PRO A 77 -4.14 -9.00 13.92
N ILE A 78 -4.63 -8.57 12.77
CA ILE A 78 -6.07 -8.41 12.52
C ILE A 78 -6.58 -9.65 11.79
N GLY A 79 -7.55 -10.35 12.37
CA GLY A 79 -7.97 -11.66 11.89
C GLY A 79 -6.81 -12.66 11.93
N ASN A 80 -6.60 -13.42 10.85
CA ASN A 80 -5.45 -14.34 10.75
C ASN A 80 -4.13 -13.64 10.37
N GLY A 81 -4.17 -12.35 9.99
CA GLY A 81 -3.00 -11.57 9.60
C GLY A 81 -2.31 -12.03 8.31
N GLU A 82 -2.98 -12.89 7.50
CA GLU A 82 -2.42 -13.44 6.26
C GLU A 82 -2.59 -12.52 5.05
N GLN A 83 -3.41 -11.47 5.16
CA GLN A 83 -3.62 -10.50 4.09
C GLN A 83 -2.32 -9.77 3.74
N TYR A 84 -2.03 -9.67 2.44
CA TYR A 84 -0.88 -8.94 1.93
C TYR A 84 -1.08 -7.43 1.99
N GLN A 85 -0.03 -6.74 2.40
CA GLN A 85 0.09 -5.28 2.40
C GLN A 85 1.17 -4.87 1.42
N SER A 86 0.77 -4.29 0.30
CA SER A 86 1.69 -3.66 -0.65
C SER A 86 1.86 -2.20 -0.27
N TRP A 87 3.05 -1.85 0.15
CA TRP A 87 3.40 -0.58 0.77
C TRP A 87 4.47 0.16 -0.05
N ILE A 88 4.63 1.44 0.21
CA ILE A 88 5.73 2.25 -0.32
C ILE A 88 6.17 3.29 0.72
N HIS A 89 7.46 3.56 0.80
CA HIS A 89 7.98 4.66 1.63
C HIS A 89 7.69 6.01 0.97
N GLU A 90 7.32 7.04 1.77
CA GLU A 90 7.01 8.38 1.27
C GLU A 90 8.11 9.00 0.40
N TYR A 91 9.39 8.74 0.73
CA TYR A 91 10.53 9.17 -0.06
C TYR A 91 10.54 8.52 -1.45
N ASP A 92 10.36 7.19 -1.51
CA ASP A 92 10.38 6.45 -2.78
C ASP A 92 9.18 6.82 -3.67
N LEU A 93 8.02 7.06 -3.06
CA LEU A 93 6.86 7.58 -3.79
C LEU A 93 7.14 8.97 -4.38
N SER A 94 7.69 9.88 -3.58
CA SER A 94 8.03 11.23 -4.05
C SER A 94 9.06 11.19 -5.18
N LYS A 95 10.11 10.35 -5.02
CA LYS A 95 11.12 10.13 -6.06
C LYS A 95 10.49 9.56 -7.34
N MET A 96 9.58 8.58 -7.21
CA MET A 96 8.88 7.97 -8.35
C MET A 96 8.04 9.00 -9.12
N ILE A 97 7.34 9.89 -8.41
CA ILE A 97 6.58 10.99 -9.03
C ILE A 97 7.54 11.91 -9.79
N MET A 98 8.64 12.34 -9.20
CA MET A 98 9.62 13.21 -9.83
C MET A 98 10.23 12.55 -11.08
N GLU A 99 10.71 11.30 -10.96
CA GLU A 99 11.28 10.59 -12.10
C GLU A 99 10.25 10.36 -13.22
N SER A 100 8.97 10.15 -12.90
CA SER A 100 7.93 9.98 -13.91
C SER A 100 7.74 11.23 -14.76
N ILE A 101 7.93 12.41 -14.18
CA ILE A 101 7.89 13.70 -14.87
C ILE A 101 9.15 13.92 -15.69
N ASP A 102 10.32 13.79 -15.06
CA ASP A 102 11.62 14.08 -15.68
C ASP A 102 11.91 13.15 -16.86
N LYS A 103 11.61 11.86 -16.71
CA LYS A 103 11.81 10.83 -17.72
C LYS A 103 10.62 10.65 -18.66
N LYS A 104 9.56 11.44 -18.49
CA LYS A 104 8.33 11.41 -19.32
C LYS A 104 7.76 9.99 -19.46
N TRP A 105 7.59 9.29 -18.32
CA TRP A 105 7.00 7.96 -18.35
C TRP A 105 5.60 7.99 -18.96
N PHE A 106 5.19 6.88 -19.54
CA PHE A 106 3.88 6.75 -20.17
C PHE A 106 3.23 5.44 -19.76
N GLY A 107 1.95 5.50 -19.40
CA GLY A 107 1.15 4.32 -19.04
C GLY A 107 0.92 4.18 -17.54
N ILE A 108 0.62 2.96 -17.11
CA ILE A 108 0.24 2.62 -15.74
C ILE A 108 1.42 1.95 -15.04
N TYR A 109 1.68 2.34 -13.80
CA TYR A 109 2.73 1.76 -12.95
C TYR A 109 2.22 1.57 -11.53
N ASN A 110 2.56 0.44 -10.92
CA ASN A 110 2.31 0.18 -9.51
C ASN A 110 3.36 0.90 -8.66
N ALA A 111 2.92 1.87 -7.88
CA ALA A 111 3.77 2.59 -6.94
C ALA A 111 3.77 1.88 -5.58
N VAL A 112 4.46 0.74 -5.54
CA VAL A 112 4.64 -0.12 -4.38
C VAL A 112 6.10 -0.54 -4.24
N SER A 113 6.53 -0.86 -3.01
CA SER A 113 7.83 -1.49 -2.76
C SER A 113 7.87 -2.90 -3.36
N PRO A 114 9.07 -3.40 -3.80
CA PRO A 114 9.19 -4.73 -4.41
C PRO A 114 8.93 -5.88 -3.43
N ASN A 115 8.83 -5.60 -2.14
CA ASN A 115 8.68 -6.61 -1.09
C ASN A 115 7.37 -6.39 -0.29
N PRO A 116 6.19 -6.77 -0.84
CA PRO A 116 4.95 -6.80 -0.08
C PRO A 116 5.06 -7.79 1.08
N VAL A 117 4.37 -7.50 2.18
CA VAL A 117 4.43 -8.33 3.38
C VAL A 117 3.05 -8.71 3.88
N LYS A 118 2.93 -9.84 4.59
CA LYS A 118 1.70 -10.20 5.30
C LYS A 118 1.46 -9.25 6.48
N GLN A 119 0.22 -8.93 6.77
CA GLN A 119 -0.17 -7.98 7.81
C GLN A 119 0.42 -8.34 9.19
N LYS A 120 0.43 -9.62 9.57
CA LYS A 120 1.08 -10.07 10.81
C LYS A 120 2.57 -9.73 10.86
N ILE A 121 3.28 -9.82 9.73
CA ILE A 121 4.69 -9.44 9.61
C ILE A 121 4.85 -7.92 9.70
N PHE A 122 3.94 -7.17 9.04
CA PHE A 122 3.92 -5.71 9.11
C PHE A 122 3.81 -5.24 10.57
N ILE A 123 2.82 -5.72 11.31
CA ILE A 123 2.59 -5.36 12.72
C ILE A 123 3.81 -5.73 13.58
N LYS A 124 4.37 -6.95 13.38
CA LYS A 124 5.56 -7.39 14.13
C LYS A 124 6.76 -6.47 13.87
N LEU A 125 7.06 -6.16 12.61
CA LEU A 125 8.19 -5.29 12.28
C LEU A 125 7.97 -3.86 12.78
N TYR A 126 6.74 -3.35 12.73
CA TYR A 126 6.42 -2.03 13.26
C TYR A 126 6.57 -1.97 14.78
N ALA A 127 6.03 -2.94 15.52
CA ALA A 127 6.20 -3.00 16.97
C ALA A 127 7.68 -3.13 17.36
N ASN A 128 8.43 -3.99 16.68
CA ASN A 128 9.87 -4.15 16.91
C ASN A 128 10.63 -2.84 16.64
N SER A 129 10.25 -2.07 15.61
CA SER A 129 10.88 -0.78 15.33
C SER A 129 10.71 0.22 16.46
N LEU A 130 9.65 0.10 17.26
CA LEU A 130 9.37 0.92 18.43
C LEU A 130 9.83 0.25 19.77
N ASN A 131 10.54 -0.87 19.71
CA ASN A 131 10.92 -1.70 20.86
C ASN A 131 9.69 -2.11 21.70
N ARG A 132 8.64 -2.58 21.03
CA ARG A 132 7.38 -3.00 21.65
C ARG A 132 7.03 -4.43 21.29
N LEU A 133 6.22 -5.04 22.13
CA LEU A 133 5.72 -6.40 21.95
C LEU A 133 4.43 -6.39 21.12
N VAL A 134 4.17 -7.54 20.50
CA VAL A 134 2.91 -7.82 19.79
C VAL A 134 2.15 -8.85 20.59
N LEU A 135 0.86 -8.60 20.79
CA LEU A 135 -0.01 -9.55 21.46
C LEU A 135 -0.19 -10.81 20.59
N PRO A 136 -0.15 -12.00 21.18
CA PRO A 136 -0.32 -13.25 20.43
C PRO A 136 -1.76 -13.51 20.01
N ILE A 137 -2.72 -12.79 20.62
CA ILE A 137 -4.15 -12.95 20.35
C ILE A 137 -4.56 -11.99 19.25
N PRO A 138 -5.08 -12.47 18.11
CA PRO A 138 -5.49 -11.60 17.01
C PRO A 138 -6.72 -10.77 17.38
N ILE A 139 -6.79 -9.54 16.83
CA ILE A 139 -7.97 -8.70 16.96
C ILE A 139 -9.07 -9.25 16.05
N PRO A 140 -10.26 -9.59 16.57
CA PRO A 140 -11.38 -10.01 15.75
C PRO A 140 -11.79 -8.94 14.75
N LYS A 141 -12.10 -9.34 13.51
CA LYS A 141 -12.52 -8.42 12.45
C LYS A 141 -13.71 -7.54 12.84
N ILE A 142 -14.63 -8.07 13.67
CA ILE A 142 -15.79 -7.34 14.12
C ILE A 142 -15.44 -6.08 14.92
N ILE A 143 -14.40 -6.14 15.74
CA ILE A 143 -13.92 -4.98 16.51
C ILE A 143 -13.43 -3.88 15.57
N ILE A 144 -12.66 -4.27 14.54
CA ILE A 144 -12.16 -3.31 13.54
C ILE A 144 -13.32 -2.70 12.75
N ARG A 145 -14.34 -3.49 12.38
CA ARG A 145 -15.55 -2.99 11.71
C ARG A 145 -16.34 -1.99 12.57
N LEU A 146 -16.44 -2.24 13.87
CA LEU A 146 -17.11 -1.31 14.80
C LEU A 146 -16.37 0.03 14.93
N ILE A 147 -15.03 0.03 14.85
CA ILE A 147 -14.21 1.23 14.99
C ILE A 147 -14.12 2.02 13.68
N PHE A 148 -13.93 1.33 12.55
CA PHE A 148 -13.61 1.95 11.25
C PHE A 148 -14.78 1.90 10.24
N GLY A 149 -15.88 1.22 10.57
CA GLY A 149 -17.03 1.08 9.67
C GLY A 149 -16.62 0.45 8.34
N GLU A 150 -17.12 1.00 7.23
CA GLU A 150 -16.80 0.54 5.86
C GLU A 150 -15.33 0.73 5.48
N MET A 151 -14.61 1.67 6.12
CA MET A 151 -13.17 1.84 5.89
C MET A 151 -12.35 0.65 6.38
N SER A 152 -12.93 -0.25 7.18
CA SER A 152 -12.27 -1.49 7.61
C SER A 152 -11.91 -2.42 6.43
N ASP A 153 -12.60 -2.33 5.32
CA ASP A 153 -12.30 -3.12 4.12
C ASP A 153 -10.92 -2.80 3.55
N LEU A 154 -10.44 -1.57 3.69
CA LEU A 154 -9.06 -1.20 3.34
C LEU A 154 -8.01 -1.96 4.17
N ILE A 155 -8.37 -2.30 5.42
CA ILE A 155 -7.49 -3.01 6.35
C ILE A 155 -7.54 -4.52 6.10
N PHE A 156 -8.71 -5.04 5.67
CA PHE A 156 -8.93 -6.47 5.45
C PHE A 156 -8.51 -6.93 4.06
N ASN A 157 -8.46 -6.03 3.09
CA ASN A 157 -8.09 -6.38 1.73
C ASN A 157 -6.66 -6.89 1.66
N SER A 158 -6.51 -7.99 0.94
CA SER A 158 -5.24 -8.61 0.63
C SER A 158 -4.87 -8.29 -0.80
N GLN A 159 -3.82 -7.51 -0.99
CA GLN A 159 -3.36 -7.10 -2.32
C GLN A 159 -1.85 -7.29 -2.39
N ASN A 160 -1.45 -8.42 -3.00
CA ASN A 160 -0.07 -8.71 -3.32
C ASN A 160 0.24 -8.11 -4.70
N VAL A 161 0.83 -6.92 -4.72
CA VAL A 161 1.03 -6.14 -5.95
C VAL A 161 2.49 -6.10 -6.33
N SER A 162 2.77 -6.41 -7.59
CA SER A 162 4.12 -6.46 -8.16
C SER A 162 4.64 -5.05 -8.48
N ALA A 163 5.91 -4.82 -8.15
CA ALA A 163 6.69 -3.65 -8.57
C ALA A 163 7.59 -3.95 -9.78
N SER A 164 7.42 -5.09 -10.45
CA SER A 164 8.35 -5.56 -11.49
C SER A 164 8.48 -4.58 -12.64
N LYS A 165 7.37 -3.99 -13.09
CA LYS A 165 7.38 -3.05 -14.23
C LYS A 165 8.24 -1.82 -13.95
N ILE A 166 8.10 -1.22 -12.77
CA ILE A 166 8.88 -0.03 -12.38
C ILE A 166 10.35 -0.39 -12.11
N THR A 167 10.61 -1.57 -11.55
CA THR A 167 11.97 -2.08 -11.32
C THR A 167 12.67 -2.35 -12.65
N ASN A 168 11.99 -2.96 -13.62
CA ASN A 168 12.53 -3.21 -14.96
C ASN A 168 12.79 -1.90 -15.74
N LEU A 169 12.07 -0.83 -15.42
CA LEU A 169 12.31 0.51 -15.96
C LEU A 169 13.58 1.16 -15.35
N GLY A 170 14.22 0.51 -14.40
CA GLY A 170 15.45 0.98 -13.74
C GLY A 170 15.22 1.89 -12.54
N PHE A 171 14.00 1.92 -11.96
CA PHE A 171 13.76 2.65 -10.73
C PHE A 171 14.46 1.98 -9.54
N ASN A 172 15.28 2.74 -8.83
CA ASN A 172 16.03 2.27 -7.67
C ASN A 172 15.35 2.75 -6.38
N PHE A 173 14.77 1.81 -5.65
CA PHE A 173 14.18 2.08 -4.33
C PHE A 173 15.29 2.37 -3.31
N LYS A 174 15.09 3.41 -2.49
CA LYS A 174 15.95 3.69 -1.34
C LYS A 174 15.61 2.80 -0.15
N PHE A 175 14.33 2.45 -0.01
CA PHE A 175 13.81 1.62 1.08
C PHE A 175 13.07 0.40 0.51
N PRO A 176 13.78 -0.58 -0.08
CA PRO A 176 13.14 -1.73 -0.70
C PRO A 176 12.52 -2.69 0.31
N THR A 177 12.99 -2.73 1.56
CA THR A 177 12.46 -3.62 2.61
C THR A 177 11.70 -2.84 3.68
N LEU A 178 10.64 -3.46 4.22
CA LEU A 178 9.83 -2.85 5.28
C LEU A 178 10.67 -2.50 6.53
N LYS A 179 11.67 -3.33 6.85
CA LYS A 179 12.57 -3.09 7.99
C LYS A 179 13.36 -1.79 7.82
N GLU A 180 13.93 -1.56 6.65
CA GLU A 180 14.67 -0.32 6.33
C GLU A 180 13.75 0.90 6.36
N ALA A 181 12.57 0.78 5.73
CA ALA A 181 11.57 1.83 5.72
C ALA A 181 11.15 2.24 7.15
N LEU A 182 10.80 1.28 7.99
CA LEU A 182 10.39 1.54 9.37
C LEU A 182 11.54 2.07 10.23
N SER A 183 12.77 1.61 10.01
CA SER A 183 13.95 2.15 10.71
C SER A 183 14.19 3.61 10.38
N ASN A 184 13.99 4.03 9.13
CA ASN A 184 14.11 5.44 8.73
C ASN A 184 12.97 6.29 9.33
N LEU A 185 11.76 5.73 9.40
CA LEU A 185 10.57 6.43 9.91
C LEU A 185 10.47 6.43 11.43
N LYS A 186 11.32 5.67 12.14
CA LYS A 186 11.33 5.58 13.61
C LYS A 186 11.84 6.86 14.28
N ASN A 187 12.81 7.56 13.65
CA ASN A 187 13.52 8.66 14.28
C ASN A 187 12.55 9.82 14.58
N ASP A 188 12.16 9.89 15.81
CA ASP A 188 11.66 10.82 16.81
C ASP A 188 10.58 10.26 17.73
#